data_1184ea9401fcb9b20278635bc70589df
#
_entry.id   1184ea9401fcb9b20278635bc70589df
#
_cell.length_a   1.000
_cell.length_b   1.000
_cell.length_c   1.000
_cell.angle_alpha   90.00
_cell.angle_beta   90.00
_cell.angle_gamma   90.00
#
_symmetry.space_group_name_H-M   'P 1'
#
loop_
_entity.id
_entity.type
_entity.pdbx_description
1 polymer ?
#
loop_
_entity_poly.entity_id
_entity_poly.type
_entity_poly.pdbx_seq_one_letter_code
_entity_poly.pdbx_strand_id
1 'polypeptide(L)'
;MDIFCIAYGFQEPVRLLRRYPGRFPLMHVKDIRKGTVLGGSPADVREDESVPLGTGLVDVRAALLAAQTYGVRHLYLEEEAVDAVPQIRQSLRYLGGLR
;
A
#
# COMPACT_ATOMS: atom_id res chain seq x y z
N MET A 1 9.75 2.66 1.29
CA MET A 1 8.82 2.46 0.15
C MET A 1 7.40 2.70 0.61
N ASP A 2 6.61 3.40 -0.18
CA ASP A 2 5.18 3.59 0.03
C ASP A 2 4.44 3.00 -1.16
N ILE A 3 3.73 1.89 -0.94
CA ILE A 3 3.09 1.17 -2.07
C ILE A 3 1.92 1.92 -2.68
N PHE A 4 1.25 2.78 -1.91
CA PHE A 4 0.21 3.67 -2.44
C PHE A 4 0.81 4.69 -3.43
N CYS A 5 1.84 5.41 -3.01
CA CYS A 5 2.47 6.43 -3.84
C CYS A 5 3.07 5.85 -5.12
N ILE A 6 3.68 4.67 -5.04
CA ILE A 6 4.25 3.98 -6.19
C ILE A 6 3.15 3.60 -7.18
N ALA A 7 2.07 2.98 -6.70
CA ALA A 7 0.94 2.60 -7.54
C ALA A 7 0.22 3.82 -8.11
N TYR A 8 0.07 4.88 -7.33
CA TYR A 8 -0.53 6.14 -7.77
C TYR A 8 0.27 6.77 -8.91
N GLY A 9 1.59 6.61 -8.90
CA GLY A 9 2.48 7.07 -9.97
C GLY A 9 2.62 6.11 -11.16
N PHE A 10 1.74 5.14 -11.32
CA PHE A 10 1.78 4.13 -12.39
C PHE A 10 2.96 3.17 -12.32
N GLN A 11 3.59 3.03 -11.17
CA GLN A 11 4.64 2.04 -10.97
C GLN A 11 4.11 0.86 -10.18
N GLU A 12 4.80 -0.27 -10.27
CA GLU A 12 4.40 -1.48 -9.56
C GLU A 12 5.36 -1.77 -8.42
N PRO A 13 4.86 -1.82 -7.15
CA PRO A 13 5.73 -2.02 -5.99
C PRO A 13 6.51 -3.33 -6.02
N VAL A 14 5.88 -4.43 -6.45
CA VAL A 14 6.52 -5.74 -6.52
C VAL A 14 7.71 -5.71 -7.49
N ARG A 15 7.54 -5.06 -8.63
CA ARG A 15 8.60 -4.93 -9.63
C ARG A 15 9.80 -4.18 -9.09
N LEU A 16 9.57 -3.09 -8.35
CA LEU A 16 10.65 -2.31 -7.74
C LEU A 16 11.38 -3.09 -6.66
N LEU A 17 10.66 -3.82 -5.81
CA LEU A 17 11.26 -4.68 -4.80
C LEU A 17 12.15 -5.75 -5.43
N ARG A 18 11.67 -6.37 -6.49
CA ARG A 18 12.43 -7.41 -7.22
C ARG A 18 13.68 -6.85 -7.87
N ARG A 19 13.57 -5.66 -8.46
CA ARG A 19 14.70 -5.02 -9.17
C ARG A 19 15.77 -4.54 -8.20
N TYR A 20 15.38 -4.10 -7.00
CA TYR A 20 16.31 -3.54 -6.00
C TYR A 20 16.17 -4.27 -4.66
N PRO A 21 16.50 -5.57 -4.62
CA PRO A 21 16.35 -6.35 -3.38
C PRO A 21 17.22 -5.79 -2.26
N GLY A 22 16.69 -5.78 -1.03
CA GLY A 22 17.40 -5.27 0.14
C GLY A 22 17.53 -3.76 0.25
N ARG A 23 17.00 -3.00 -0.71
CA ARG A 23 17.14 -1.54 -0.74
C ARG A 23 16.02 -0.81 0.00
N PHE A 24 14.95 -1.51 0.36
CA PHE A 24 13.77 -0.94 1.01
C PHE A 24 13.53 -1.62 2.34
N PRO A 25 14.17 -1.17 3.43
CA PRO A 25 13.98 -1.80 4.75
C PRO A 25 12.62 -1.49 5.38
N LEU A 26 11.97 -0.42 4.96
CA LEU A 26 10.70 0.07 5.50
C LEU A 26 9.65 0.16 4.39
N MET A 27 8.39 -0.14 4.73
CA MET A 27 7.28 -0.03 3.78
C MET A 27 6.06 0.58 4.47
N HIS A 28 5.49 1.62 3.88
CA HIS A 28 4.14 2.07 4.18
C HIS A 28 3.14 1.23 3.38
N VAL A 29 2.19 0.65 4.08
CA VAL A 29 1.14 -0.18 3.49
C VAL A 29 -0.16 0.60 3.48
N LYS A 30 -0.68 0.86 2.28
CA LYS A 30 -1.85 1.69 2.06
C LYS A 30 -2.49 1.31 0.74
N ASP A 31 -3.81 1.39 0.65
CA ASP A 31 -4.55 1.00 -0.55
C ASP A 31 -5.28 2.18 -1.18
N ILE A 32 -5.55 2.09 -2.48
CA ILE A 32 -6.17 3.14 -3.28
C ILE A 32 -7.57 2.70 -3.68
N ARG A 33 -8.56 3.58 -3.52
CA ARG A 33 -9.92 3.33 -3.95
C ARG A 33 -9.99 2.95 -5.43
N LYS A 34 -10.73 1.90 -5.75
CA LYS A 34 -10.99 1.51 -7.14
C LYS A 34 -11.65 2.64 -7.91
N GLY A 35 -11.19 2.85 -9.15
CA GLY A 35 -11.67 3.95 -9.97
C GLY A 35 -10.90 5.26 -9.84
N THR A 36 -9.93 5.33 -8.91
CA THR A 36 -9.04 6.50 -8.80
C THR A 36 -8.22 6.65 -10.07
N VAL A 37 -8.11 7.89 -10.57
CA VAL A 37 -7.25 8.20 -11.71
C VAL A 37 -5.80 8.21 -11.25
N LEU A 38 -4.98 7.34 -11.84
CA LEU A 38 -3.57 7.20 -11.50
C LEU A 38 -2.69 8.09 -12.39
N GLY A 39 -1.42 8.27 -11.99
CA GLY A 39 -0.41 8.99 -12.78
C GLY A 39 -0.20 10.43 -12.34
N GLY A 40 -0.92 10.89 -11.32
CA GLY A 40 -0.74 12.23 -10.77
C GLY A 40 0.40 12.32 -9.76
N SER A 41 0.59 13.51 -9.21
CA SER A 41 1.51 13.75 -8.11
C SER A 41 0.94 13.22 -6.79
N PRO A 42 1.77 12.73 -5.85
CA PRO A 42 1.32 12.42 -4.50
C PRO A 42 0.64 13.60 -3.79
N ALA A 43 0.97 14.84 -4.18
CA ALA A 43 0.32 16.04 -3.65
C ALA A 43 -1.15 16.17 -4.07
N ASP A 44 -1.58 15.47 -5.13
CA ASP A 44 -2.93 15.52 -5.64
C ASP A 44 -3.84 14.46 -5.02
N VAL A 45 -3.31 13.63 -4.13
CA VAL A 45 -4.07 12.55 -3.48
C VAL A 45 -5.12 13.14 -2.55
N ARG A 46 -6.37 12.67 -2.70
CA ARG A 46 -7.50 13.07 -1.87
C ARG A 46 -7.70 12.09 -0.72
N GLU A 47 -8.23 12.58 0.39
CA GLU A 47 -8.51 11.73 1.56
C GLU A 47 -9.42 10.54 1.26
N ASP A 48 -10.40 10.73 0.36
CA ASP A 48 -11.35 9.67 -0.03
C ASP A 48 -10.75 8.61 -0.95
N GLU A 49 -9.54 8.80 -1.42
CA GLU A 49 -8.81 7.81 -2.23
C GLU A 49 -8.08 6.78 -1.38
N SER A 50 -7.91 7.03 -0.09
CA SER A 50 -7.37 6.07 0.88
C SER A 50 -8.49 5.18 1.39
N VAL A 51 -8.34 3.86 1.23
CA VAL A 51 -9.35 2.88 1.61
C VAL A 51 -8.75 1.75 2.42
N PRO A 52 -9.57 0.97 3.16
CA PRO A 52 -9.06 -0.19 3.88
C PRO A 52 -8.32 -1.15 2.97
N LEU A 53 -7.25 -1.76 3.50
CA LEU A 53 -6.44 -2.71 2.75
C LEU A 53 -7.29 -3.86 2.20
N GLY A 54 -7.00 -4.23 0.97
CA GLY A 54 -7.68 -5.31 0.28
C GLY A 54 -8.98 -4.91 -0.42
N THR A 55 -9.46 -3.67 -0.21
CA THR A 55 -10.69 -3.17 -0.86
C THR A 55 -10.41 -2.32 -2.09
N GLY A 56 -9.16 -1.96 -2.33
CA GLY A 56 -8.76 -1.07 -3.40
C GLY A 56 -8.09 -1.77 -4.58
N LEU A 57 -7.39 -0.97 -5.36
CA LEU A 57 -6.74 -1.44 -6.59
C LEU A 57 -5.30 -1.89 -6.41
N VAL A 58 -4.67 -1.64 -5.25
CA VAL A 58 -3.31 -2.12 -4.99
C VAL A 58 -3.35 -3.60 -4.64
N ASP A 59 -2.49 -4.39 -5.27
CA ASP A 59 -2.33 -5.80 -4.88
C ASP A 59 -1.47 -5.87 -3.60
N VAL A 60 -2.11 -5.60 -2.48
CA VAL A 60 -1.46 -5.54 -1.16
C VAL A 60 -0.84 -6.89 -0.81
N ARG A 61 -1.55 -7.99 -1.09
CA ARG A 61 -1.05 -9.34 -0.80
C ARG A 61 0.26 -9.61 -1.53
N ALA A 62 0.31 -9.35 -2.83
CA ALA A 62 1.51 -9.54 -3.64
C ALA A 62 2.66 -8.64 -3.14
N ALA A 63 2.37 -7.39 -2.78
CA ALA A 63 3.36 -6.47 -2.24
C ALA A 63 3.94 -6.98 -0.91
N LEU A 64 3.11 -7.52 -0.01
CA LEU A 64 3.56 -8.06 1.27
C LEU A 64 4.41 -9.33 1.10
N LEU A 65 4.04 -10.21 0.18
CA LEU A 65 4.83 -11.39 -0.13
C LEU A 65 6.20 -11.00 -0.70
N ALA A 66 6.22 -10.05 -1.62
CA ALA A 66 7.47 -9.52 -2.18
C ALA A 66 8.32 -8.81 -1.11
N ALA A 67 7.68 -8.06 -0.22
CA ALA A 67 8.36 -7.41 0.89
C ALA A 67 9.11 -8.42 1.76
N GLN A 68 8.47 -9.52 2.10
CA GLN A 68 9.10 -10.61 2.87
C GLN A 68 10.28 -11.22 2.10
N THR A 69 10.11 -11.46 0.81
CA THR A 69 11.14 -12.07 -0.03
C THR A 69 12.36 -11.17 -0.24
N TYR A 70 12.15 -9.86 -0.38
CA TYR A 70 13.19 -8.91 -0.80
C TYR A 70 13.70 -8.01 0.32
N GLY A 71 13.47 -8.36 1.58
CA GLY A 71 14.19 -7.77 2.71
C GLY A 71 13.55 -6.54 3.33
N VAL A 72 12.27 -6.31 3.16
CA VAL A 72 11.55 -5.32 3.95
C VAL A 72 11.42 -5.82 5.38
N ARG A 73 11.84 -5.01 6.36
CA ARG A 73 11.91 -5.40 7.77
C ARG A 73 10.78 -4.83 8.61
N HIS A 74 10.26 -3.65 8.23
CA HIS A 74 9.25 -2.94 8.99
C HIS A 74 8.11 -2.50 8.09
N LEU A 75 6.89 -2.83 8.48
CA LEU A 75 5.66 -2.46 7.80
C LEU A 75 4.89 -1.45 8.66
N TYR A 76 4.43 -0.38 8.04
CA TYR A 76 3.64 0.65 8.70
C TYR A 76 2.31 0.79 7.98
N LEU A 77 1.23 0.46 8.66
CA LEU A 77 -0.11 0.71 8.15
C LEU A 77 -0.39 2.21 8.24
N GLU A 78 -0.70 2.82 7.10
CA GLU A 78 -1.02 4.23 7.02
C GLU A 78 -2.46 4.41 6.55
N GLU A 79 -3.20 5.32 7.19
CA GLU A 79 -4.55 5.66 6.83
C GLU A 79 -4.78 7.16 7.00
N GLU A 80 -5.19 7.84 5.93
CA GLU A 80 -5.40 9.30 5.92
C GLU A 80 -6.86 9.69 5.72
N ALA A 81 -7.78 8.73 5.72
CA ALA A 81 -9.19 9.02 5.59
C ALA A 81 -9.75 9.75 6.82
N VAL A 82 -10.85 10.49 6.62
CA VAL A 82 -11.52 11.20 7.71
C VAL A 82 -11.96 10.24 8.82
N ASP A 83 -12.40 9.04 8.47
CA ASP A 83 -12.80 7.97 9.38
C ASP A 83 -11.70 6.92 9.56
N ALA A 84 -10.48 7.36 9.83
CA ALA A 84 -9.29 6.52 9.86
C ALA A 84 -9.40 5.33 10.83
N VAL A 85 -9.94 5.53 12.05
CA VAL A 85 -9.96 4.45 13.06
C VAL A 85 -10.77 3.22 12.63
N PRO A 86 -12.02 3.34 12.14
CA PRO A 86 -12.73 2.18 11.59
C PRO A 86 -12.01 1.52 10.42
N GLN A 87 -11.41 2.30 9.54
CA GLN A 87 -10.67 1.78 8.40
C GLN A 87 -9.40 1.03 8.82
N ILE A 88 -8.67 1.53 9.80
CA ILE A 88 -7.51 0.83 10.37
C ILE A 88 -7.92 -0.52 10.94
N ARG A 89 -9.02 -0.58 11.68
CA ARG A 89 -9.53 -1.86 12.23
C ARG A 89 -9.84 -2.86 11.13
N GLN A 90 -10.48 -2.41 10.06
CA GLN A 90 -10.78 -3.26 8.91
C GLN A 90 -9.49 -3.74 8.22
N SER A 91 -8.52 -2.86 8.04
CA SER A 91 -7.21 -3.20 7.47
C SER A 91 -6.46 -4.22 8.30
N LEU A 92 -6.48 -4.09 9.63
CA LEU A 92 -5.85 -5.05 10.53
C LEU A 92 -6.50 -6.43 10.43
N ARG A 93 -7.84 -6.50 10.29
CA ARG A 93 -8.54 -7.77 10.06
C ARG A 93 -8.12 -8.40 8.74
N TYR A 94 -7.99 -7.60 7.68
CA TYR A 94 -7.50 -8.07 6.40
C TYR A 94 -6.09 -8.66 6.52
N LEU A 95 -5.17 -7.96 7.15
CA LEU A 95 -3.81 -8.43 7.36
C LEU A 95 -3.76 -9.73 8.17
N GLY A 96 -4.58 -9.85 9.20
CA GLY A 96 -4.68 -11.06 10.01
C GLY A 96 -5.20 -12.27 9.25
N GLY A 97 -5.94 -12.08 8.16
CA GLY A 97 -6.45 -13.13 7.29
C GLY A 97 -5.48 -13.53 6.16
N LEU A 98 -4.41 -12.80 5.96
CA LEU A 98 -3.38 -13.11 4.95
C LEU A 98 -2.40 -14.14 5.49
N ARG A 99 -2.59 -15.39 5.12
CA ARG A 99 -1.67 -16.46 5.51
C ARG A 99 -1.42 -17.43 4.36
#